data_f6b1b21647fbefe69e2e4e20d2976719
#
_entry.id   f6b1b21647fbefe69e2e4e20d2976719
#
_cell.length_a   1.000
_cell.length_b   1.000
_cell.length_c   1.000
_cell.angle_alpha   90.00
_cell.angle_beta   90.00
_cell.angle_gamma   90.00
#
_symmetry.space_group_name_H-M   'P 1'
#
loop_
_entity.id
_entity.type
_entity.pdbx_description
1 polymer ?
#
loop_
_entity_poly.entity_id
_entity_poly.type
_entity_poly.pdbx_seq_one_letter_code
_entity_poly.pdbx_strand_id
1 'polypeptide(L)'
;SAYVAPDGVKHEVFGSGGGENLSQSIEAPLIGSIPLDGDVATGGDAGDPVVLKEGPAASAYKEIVENLINELAPPIDMDGCSARLLDAVESALNEADF
;
A
#
# COMPACT_ATOMS: atom_id res chain seq x y z
N SER A 1 -8.55 -4.51 -10.37
CA SER A 1 -7.30 -4.08 -11.04
C SER A 1 -7.39 -4.27 -12.53
N ALA A 2 -6.73 -3.43 -13.27
CA ALA A 2 -6.70 -3.47 -14.72
C ALA A 2 -5.25 -3.49 -15.24
N TYR A 3 -5.06 -4.04 -16.41
CA TYR A 3 -3.79 -3.99 -17.12
C TYR A 3 -3.73 -2.74 -17.99
N VAL A 4 -2.68 -1.96 -17.84
CA VAL A 4 -2.42 -0.80 -18.72
C VAL A 4 -1.35 -1.22 -19.73
N ALA A 5 -1.74 -1.31 -21.01
CA ALA A 5 -0.83 -1.69 -22.08
C ALA A 5 0.17 -0.56 -22.38
N PRO A 6 1.29 -0.86 -23.08
CA PRO A 6 2.27 0.17 -23.44
C PRO A 6 1.73 1.33 -24.26
N ASP A 7 0.62 1.13 -24.97
CA ASP A 7 -0.10 2.18 -25.72
C ASP A 7 -0.99 3.07 -24.84
N GLY A 8 -1.04 2.81 -23.52
CA GLY A 8 -1.85 3.53 -22.58
C GLY A 8 -3.30 3.05 -22.46
N VAL A 9 -3.69 2.02 -23.20
CA VAL A 9 -5.04 1.48 -23.16
C VAL A 9 -5.20 0.59 -21.93
N LYS A 10 -6.27 0.85 -21.16
CA LYS A 10 -6.60 0.10 -19.96
C LYS A 10 -7.48 -1.10 -20.31
N HIS A 11 -7.04 -2.29 -19.90
CA HIS A 11 -7.77 -3.53 -20.09
C HIS A 11 -8.24 -4.10 -18.75
N GLU A 12 -9.53 -4.28 -18.60
CA GLU A 12 -10.13 -4.88 -17.41
C GLU A 12 -10.19 -6.41 -17.56
N VAL A 13 -9.05 -7.05 -17.29
CA VAL A 13 -8.83 -8.48 -17.57
C VAL A 13 -9.79 -9.38 -16.80
N PHE A 14 -10.13 -9.02 -15.57
CA PHE A 14 -10.99 -9.80 -14.68
C PHE A 14 -12.31 -9.09 -14.35
N GLY A 15 -12.72 -8.13 -15.18
CA GLY A 15 -13.89 -7.30 -14.91
C GLY A 15 -13.55 -6.07 -14.07
N SER A 16 -14.58 -5.35 -13.65
CA SER A 16 -14.44 -4.09 -12.91
C SER A 16 -15.39 -4.01 -11.72
N GLY A 17 -15.10 -3.13 -10.78
CA GLY A 17 -15.98 -2.81 -9.65
C GLY A 17 -15.94 -3.79 -8.48
N GLY A 18 -15.10 -4.82 -8.51
CA GLY A 18 -15.00 -5.79 -7.41
C GLY A 18 -14.54 -5.15 -6.09
N GLY A 19 -13.53 -4.29 -6.14
CA GLY A 19 -13.03 -3.58 -4.98
C GLY A 19 -14.07 -2.63 -4.39
N GLU A 20 -14.78 -1.90 -5.23
CA GLU A 20 -15.84 -0.98 -4.80
C GLU A 20 -17.01 -1.73 -4.15
N ASN A 21 -17.42 -2.86 -4.75
CA ASN A 21 -18.47 -3.70 -4.19
C ASN A 21 -18.10 -4.25 -2.83
N LEU A 22 -16.87 -4.75 -2.68
CA LEU A 22 -16.36 -5.23 -1.40
C LEU A 22 -16.29 -4.11 -0.37
N SER A 23 -15.79 -2.95 -0.75
CA SER A 23 -15.71 -1.75 0.09
C SER A 23 -17.07 -1.39 0.69
N GLN A 24 -18.10 -1.39 -0.14
CA GLN A 24 -19.48 -1.14 0.32
C GLN A 24 -20.00 -2.24 1.24
N SER A 25 -19.71 -3.50 0.92
CA SER A 25 -20.20 -4.65 1.69
C SER A 25 -19.62 -4.71 3.10
N ILE A 26 -18.37 -4.36 3.27
CA ILE A 26 -17.67 -4.41 4.57
C ILE A 26 -17.56 -3.04 5.25
N GLU A 27 -18.13 -1.99 4.64
CA GLU A 27 -18.08 -0.62 5.15
C GLU A 27 -16.65 -0.11 5.40
N ALA A 28 -15.71 -0.52 4.56
CA ALA A 28 -14.32 -0.08 4.60
C ALA A 28 -13.98 0.73 3.35
N PRO A 29 -13.20 1.81 3.45
CA PRO A 29 -12.87 2.63 2.29
C PRO A 29 -11.96 1.90 1.31
N LEU A 30 -12.19 2.12 0.01
CA LEU A 30 -11.26 1.72 -1.04
C LEU A 30 -10.24 2.84 -1.21
N ILE A 31 -8.98 2.56 -0.86
CA ILE A 31 -7.95 3.61 -0.81
C ILE A 31 -7.15 3.74 -2.11
N GLY A 32 -7.31 2.82 -3.02
CA GLY A 32 -6.63 2.89 -4.31
C GLY A 32 -6.75 1.60 -5.11
N SER A 33 -6.20 1.62 -6.30
CA SER A 33 -6.20 0.49 -7.21
C SER A 33 -4.82 0.37 -7.86
N ILE A 34 -4.26 -0.84 -7.80
CA ILE A 34 -2.95 -1.13 -8.35
C ILE A 34 -3.14 -1.84 -9.68
N PRO A 35 -2.55 -1.35 -10.78
CA PRO A 35 -2.66 -2.02 -12.06
C PRO A 35 -1.95 -3.37 -12.06
N LEU A 36 -2.39 -4.28 -12.91
CA LEU A 36 -1.68 -5.52 -13.19
C LEU A 36 -0.38 -5.18 -13.90
N ASP A 37 0.74 -5.51 -13.29
CA ASP A 37 2.06 -5.17 -13.78
C ASP A 37 3.03 -6.31 -13.43
N GLY A 38 3.64 -6.88 -14.46
CA GLY A 38 4.60 -7.96 -14.28
C GLY A 38 5.83 -7.56 -13.46
N ASP A 39 6.18 -6.28 -13.45
CA ASP A 39 7.31 -5.77 -12.67
C ASP A 39 7.08 -5.89 -11.15
N VAL A 40 5.84 -5.92 -10.71
CA VAL A 40 5.51 -6.15 -9.30
C VAL A 40 5.97 -7.54 -8.87
N ALA A 41 5.65 -8.56 -9.65
CA ALA A 41 6.07 -9.94 -9.38
C ALA A 41 7.58 -10.11 -9.50
N THR A 42 8.16 -9.64 -10.60
CA THR A 42 9.59 -9.75 -10.87
C THR A 42 10.41 -9.03 -9.80
N GLY A 43 10.01 -7.82 -9.43
CA GLY A 43 10.66 -7.05 -8.38
C GLY A 43 10.54 -7.71 -7.01
N GLY A 44 9.38 -8.26 -6.70
CA GLY A 44 9.15 -9.00 -5.46
C GLY A 44 10.06 -10.22 -5.34
N ASP A 45 10.16 -11.01 -6.40
CA ASP A 45 11.00 -12.20 -6.44
C ASP A 45 12.50 -11.88 -6.33
N ALA A 46 12.92 -10.76 -6.91
CA ALA A 46 14.30 -10.30 -6.88
C ALA A 46 14.70 -9.54 -5.60
N GLY A 47 13.73 -9.22 -4.74
CA GLY A 47 13.98 -8.37 -3.58
C GLY A 47 14.22 -6.90 -3.93
N ASP A 48 13.72 -6.47 -5.08
CA ASP A 48 13.83 -5.11 -5.62
C ASP A 48 12.43 -4.53 -5.87
N PRO A 49 11.77 -4.00 -4.82
CA PRO A 49 10.36 -3.61 -4.89
C PRO A 49 10.08 -2.55 -5.95
N VAL A 50 8.98 -2.72 -6.68
CA VAL A 50 8.57 -1.81 -7.76
C VAL A 50 8.38 -0.36 -7.27
N VAL A 51 8.04 -0.17 -6.02
CA VAL A 51 7.82 1.16 -5.42
C VAL A 51 9.08 2.02 -5.43
N LEU A 52 10.27 1.41 -5.50
CA LEU A 52 11.55 2.10 -5.59
C LEU A 52 11.90 2.53 -7.02
N LYS A 53 11.10 2.15 -7.99
CA LYS A 53 11.26 2.44 -9.40
C LYS A 53 10.21 3.45 -9.87
N GLU A 54 10.18 3.72 -11.16
CA GLU A 54 9.14 4.52 -11.81
C GLU A 54 8.23 3.61 -12.63
N GLY A 55 6.97 3.97 -12.72
CA GLY A 55 5.97 3.24 -13.51
C GLY A 55 4.58 3.31 -12.92
N PRO A 56 3.57 2.73 -13.61
CA PRO A 56 2.18 2.80 -13.18
C PRO A 56 1.93 2.17 -11.81
N ALA A 57 2.51 1.00 -11.55
CA ALA A 57 2.36 0.32 -10.27
C ALA A 57 3.03 1.10 -9.13
N ALA A 58 4.23 1.62 -9.35
CA ALA A 58 4.94 2.45 -8.37
C ALA A 58 4.13 3.70 -8.00
N SER A 59 3.57 4.38 -9.00
CA SER A 59 2.71 5.54 -8.81
C SER A 59 1.46 5.21 -8.02
N ALA A 60 0.83 4.07 -8.30
CA ALA A 60 -0.37 3.60 -7.59
C ALA A 60 -0.07 3.31 -6.12
N TYR A 61 1.05 2.66 -5.81
CA TYR A 61 1.46 2.40 -4.42
C TYR A 61 1.71 3.71 -3.66
N LYS A 62 2.37 4.68 -4.28
CA LYS A 62 2.63 5.99 -3.66
C LYS A 62 1.33 6.74 -3.37
N GLU A 63 0.40 6.72 -4.29
CA GLU A 63 -0.92 7.33 -4.12
C GLU A 63 -1.70 6.67 -2.96
N ILE A 64 -1.66 5.34 -2.86
CA ILE A 64 -2.29 4.61 -1.76
C ILE A 64 -1.69 5.02 -0.42
N VAL A 65 -0.38 5.14 -0.33
CA VAL A 65 0.31 5.57 0.89
C VAL A 65 -0.10 7.00 1.27
N GLU A 66 -0.15 7.91 0.31
CA GLU A 66 -0.58 9.30 0.54
C GLU A 66 -2.04 9.35 1.04
N ASN A 67 -2.93 8.60 0.42
CA ASN A 67 -4.33 8.51 0.85
C ASN A 67 -4.45 7.93 2.27
N LEU A 68 -3.67 6.92 2.57
CA LEU A 68 -3.63 6.31 3.89
C LEU A 68 -3.18 7.31 4.97
N ILE A 69 -2.12 8.06 4.69
CA ILE A 69 -1.57 9.05 5.63
C ILE A 69 -2.51 10.24 5.81
N ASN A 70 -3.05 10.77 4.72
CA ASN A 70 -3.81 12.01 4.73
C ASN A 70 -5.28 11.83 5.16
N GLU A 71 -5.90 10.70 4.82
CA GLU A 71 -7.33 10.51 4.98
C GLU A 71 -7.70 9.50 6.06
N LEU A 72 -6.88 8.47 6.28
CA LEU A 72 -7.24 7.35 7.15
C LEU A 72 -6.39 7.25 8.40
N ALA A 73 -5.11 7.64 8.34
CA ALA A 73 -4.27 7.63 9.52
C ALA A 73 -4.56 8.87 10.36
N PRO A 74 -4.98 8.73 11.63
CA PRO A 74 -5.10 9.89 12.50
C PRO A 74 -3.73 10.52 12.74
N PRO A 75 -3.67 11.83 13.06
CA PRO A 75 -2.42 12.45 13.50
C PRO A 75 -1.83 11.61 14.62
N ILE A 76 -0.53 11.37 14.57
CA ILE A 76 0.13 10.59 15.60
C ILE A 76 0.03 11.33 16.93
N ASP A 77 -0.81 10.82 17.83
CA ASP A 77 -0.86 11.25 19.20
C ASP A 77 0.14 10.41 20.00
N MET A 78 1.26 11.03 20.34
CA MET A 78 2.35 10.37 21.04
C MET A 78 2.01 9.98 22.47
N ASP A 79 0.86 10.42 22.98
CA ASP A 79 0.35 10.06 24.33
C ASP A 79 -0.51 8.79 24.31
N GLY A 80 -0.74 8.18 23.14
CA GLY A 80 -1.56 6.99 23.00
C GLY A 80 -0.83 5.68 23.31
N CYS A 81 -1.59 4.57 23.30
CA CYS A 81 -1.07 3.22 23.53
C CYS A 81 0.03 2.81 22.53
N SER A 82 -0.03 3.31 21.32
CA SER A 82 0.99 3.05 20.28
C SER A 82 2.35 3.60 20.65
N ALA A 83 2.40 4.80 21.27
CA ALA A 83 3.66 5.39 21.74
C ALA A 83 4.27 4.55 22.88
N ARG A 84 3.45 4.04 23.78
CA ARG A 84 3.92 3.14 24.86
C ARG A 84 4.47 1.83 24.30
N LEU A 85 3.84 1.29 23.26
CA LEU A 85 4.32 0.08 22.61
C LEU A 85 5.67 0.31 21.93
N LEU A 86 5.84 1.43 21.25
CA LEU A 86 7.11 1.81 20.62
C LEU A 86 8.21 1.99 21.68
N ASP A 87 7.93 2.65 22.79
CA ASP A 87 8.87 2.79 23.89
C ASP A 87 9.26 1.44 24.48
N ALA A 88 8.31 0.54 24.66
CA ALA A 88 8.57 -0.81 25.15
C ALA A 88 9.48 -1.59 24.19
N VAL A 89 9.24 -1.48 22.88
CA VAL A 89 10.06 -2.13 21.84
C VAL A 89 11.47 -1.54 21.83
N GLU A 90 11.62 -0.22 21.87
CA GLU A 90 12.92 0.43 21.93
C GLU A 90 13.71 0.03 23.17
N SER A 91 13.07 0.01 24.33
CA SER A 91 13.70 -0.42 25.58
C SER A 91 14.18 -1.87 25.49
N ALA A 92 13.36 -2.76 24.93
CA ALA A 92 13.72 -4.17 24.73
C ALA A 92 14.92 -4.32 23.78
N LEU A 93 14.96 -3.53 22.70
CA LEU A 93 16.08 -3.54 21.75
C LEU A 93 17.36 -2.99 22.36
N ASN A 94 17.29 -1.97 23.21
CA ASN A 94 18.44 -1.40 23.89
C ASN A 94 18.99 -2.32 24.99
N GLU A 95 18.13 -3.09 25.66
CA GLU A 95 18.52 -4.09 26.65
C GLU A 95 19.03 -5.38 26.01
N ALA A 96 18.55 -5.71 24.81
CA ALA A 96 19.07 -6.83 24.05
C ALA A 96 20.46 -6.45 23.51
N ASP A 97 21.45 -7.11 24.01
CA ASP A 97 22.86 -6.85 23.67
C ASP A 97 23.20 -7.46 22.29
N PHE A 98 22.85 -6.72 21.26
CA PHE A 98 23.15 -7.11 19.88
C PHE A 98 24.51 -6.61 19.42
#